data_59bcfbfcab502480f169c8166203c333
#
_entry.id   59bcfbfcab502480f169c8166203c333
#
_cell.length_a   1.000
_cell.length_b   1.000
_cell.length_c   1.000
_cell.angle_alpha   90.00
_cell.angle_beta   90.00
_cell.angle_gamma   90.00
#
_symmetry.space_group_name_H-M   'P 1'
#
loop_
_entity.id
_entity.type
_entity.pdbx_description
1 polymer ?
#
loop_
_entity_poly.entity_id
_entity_poly.type
_entity_poly.pdbx_seq_one_letter_code
_entity_poly.pdbx_strand_id
1 'polypeptide(L)'
;MTKIVKTGFTPSRRAILQGMAAAATLGLPAMKAMAAAVPSSGKLTVTVLDFLEAPLKPVFEAYKAARPGVEVAYEVAPSHDTELIPLMLARALAGKLTDIVFLFDELAALYADAGITADLRTFFESGGPVTASYFAKPFLDQYLMTSGEKKGGYYGLPYGADTVVQFYNKRHFDEAGIPYPTGEWTFDEMIAVAEKLTIRDGARTTRYGLAAQIPWQATYVPGIEAWGGHILREDGTVDLTSEAALKTFNMYWDQAKKGVIASYTQSPNGDIWTAFSSGFASMTQTVRALVPSFRSSMKDDWDVCFTPKINGVHKTGMGSLALDATPSGVANNADLVYDFITWYYSGDGAMGILSSTYAIVPPVESLYESPVWRNLPGPPSNTSVFSDSIKFGAINPNTIPHAVQSIINKELRDAEDAVVLNGADPKEMLANAEAAVNQALAEELAK
;
A
#
# COMPACT_ATOMS: atom_id res chain seq x y z
N MET A 1 -22.18 -31.79 30.84
CA MET A 1 -22.36 -30.71 29.84
C MET A 1 -22.12 -29.38 30.54
N THR A 2 -20.90 -28.90 30.54
CA THR A 2 -20.49 -27.67 31.22
C THR A 2 -20.40 -26.57 30.17
N LYS A 3 -21.28 -25.55 30.27
CA LYS A 3 -21.26 -24.38 29.40
C LYS A 3 -20.07 -23.51 29.74
N ILE A 4 -19.12 -23.38 28.80
CA ILE A 4 -18.07 -22.37 28.88
C ILE A 4 -18.66 -21.04 28.41
N VAL A 5 -18.82 -20.11 29.33
CA VAL A 5 -19.18 -18.72 29.04
C VAL A 5 -17.88 -18.01 28.59
N LYS A 6 -17.76 -17.69 27.33
CA LYS A 6 -16.71 -16.81 26.84
C LYS A 6 -17.12 -15.36 27.14
N THR A 7 -16.57 -14.78 28.19
CA THR A 7 -16.61 -13.33 28.41
C THR A 7 -15.49 -12.70 27.60
N GLY A 8 -15.83 -12.20 26.42
CA GLY A 8 -14.94 -11.34 25.64
C GLY A 8 -14.85 -9.97 26.32
N PHE A 9 -13.70 -9.67 26.90
CA PHE A 9 -13.40 -8.34 27.43
C PHE A 9 -12.76 -7.52 26.32
N THR A 10 -13.52 -6.64 25.68
CA THR A 10 -13.00 -5.60 24.77
C THR A 10 -12.90 -4.30 25.58
N PRO A 11 -11.69 -3.82 25.87
CA PRO A 11 -11.53 -2.55 26.57
C PRO A 11 -11.97 -1.39 25.65
N SER A 12 -12.75 -0.44 26.19
CA SER A 12 -13.18 0.75 25.45
C SER A 12 -11.99 1.71 25.23
N ARG A 13 -12.00 2.46 24.13
CA ARG A 13 -10.99 3.48 23.78
C ARG A 13 -10.71 4.45 24.94
N ARG A 14 -11.73 4.77 25.74
CA ARG A 14 -11.62 5.65 26.91
C ARG A 14 -10.83 4.99 28.08
N ALA A 15 -10.90 3.68 28.24
CA ALA A 15 -10.10 2.96 29.23
C ALA A 15 -8.63 2.85 28.79
N ILE A 16 -8.38 2.75 27.47
CA ILE A 16 -7.05 2.74 26.87
C ILE A 16 -6.40 4.13 27.03
N LEU A 17 -7.14 5.21 26.73
CA LEU A 17 -6.65 6.59 26.83
C LEU A 17 -6.38 7.03 28.28
N GLN A 18 -7.16 6.55 29.25
CA GLN A 18 -6.92 6.88 30.68
C GLN A 18 -5.69 6.16 31.26
N GLY A 19 -5.32 4.99 30.72
CA GLY A 19 -4.07 4.31 31.09
C GLY A 19 -2.82 5.00 30.50
N MET A 20 -2.95 5.65 29.34
CA MET A 20 -1.84 6.30 28.63
C MET A 20 -1.49 7.69 29.18
N ALA A 21 -2.43 8.40 29.81
CA ALA A 21 -2.17 9.72 30.43
C ALA A 21 -1.16 9.67 31.58
N ALA A 22 -0.88 8.50 32.15
CA ALA A 22 0.09 8.32 33.21
C ALA A 22 1.54 8.12 32.71
N ALA A 23 1.74 7.81 31.42
CA ALA A 23 3.07 7.58 30.83
C ALA A 23 3.66 8.81 30.11
N ALA A 24 2.85 9.84 29.86
CA ALA A 24 3.23 10.98 29.03
C ALA A 24 3.99 12.10 29.78
N THR A 25 4.31 11.93 31.06
CA THR A 25 5.01 12.96 31.86
C THR A 25 6.50 12.71 32.12
N LEU A 26 7.11 11.76 31.40
CA LEU A 26 8.56 11.65 31.39
C LEU A 26 9.13 12.67 30.42
N GLY A 27 9.56 13.83 30.96
CA GLY A 27 10.23 14.87 30.19
C GLY A 27 11.41 14.30 29.41
N LEU A 28 11.32 14.38 28.09
CA LEU A 28 12.43 14.00 27.19
C LEU A 28 13.61 14.95 27.44
N PRO A 29 14.82 14.44 27.71
CA PRO A 29 16.00 15.30 27.76
C PRO A 29 16.24 15.89 26.38
N ALA A 30 16.53 17.20 26.32
CA ALA A 30 16.93 17.88 25.08
C ALA A 30 18.15 17.17 24.48
N MET A 31 17.95 16.40 23.43
CA MET A 31 19.04 15.74 22.69
C MET A 31 19.82 16.78 21.91
N LYS A 32 21.12 16.93 22.25
CA LYS A 32 22.06 17.68 21.42
C LYS A 32 22.20 17.00 20.05
N ALA A 33 22.18 17.80 18.97
CA ALA A 33 22.52 17.35 17.64
C ALA A 33 23.91 16.67 17.66
N MET A 34 23.93 15.36 17.60
CA MET A 34 25.13 14.56 17.38
C MET A 34 25.00 13.98 15.97
N ALA A 35 25.99 14.26 15.12
CA ALA A 35 26.25 13.34 14.01
C ALA A 35 26.48 11.98 14.65
N ALA A 36 25.53 11.07 14.54
CA ALA A 36 25.55 9.80 15.26
C ALA A 36 26.80 9.03 14.84
N ALA A 37 27.65 8.72 15.81
CA ALA A 37 28.74 7.78 15.58
C ALA A 37 28.11 6.44 15.22
N VAL A 38 28.60 5.79 14.17
CA VAL A 38 28.14 4.46 13.76
C VAL A 38 28.22 3.53 14.98
N PRO A 39 27.10 2.90 15.41
CA PRO A 39 27.11 2.04 16.59
C PRO A 39 28.09 0.87 16.42
N SER A 40 28.94 0.67 17.40
CA SER A 40 29.95 -0.40 17.39
C SER A 40 29.44 -1.71 17.96
N SER A 41 28.34 -1.67 18.75
CA SER A 41 27.71 -2.84 19.37
C SER A 41 26.30 -2.52 19.84
N GLY A 42 25.51 -3.54 20.08
CA GLY A 42 24.17 -3.43 20.65
C GLY A 42 23.23 -4.50 20.09
N LYS A 43 21.97 -4.42 20.49
CA LYS A 43 20.92 -5.30 20.01
C LYS A 43 19.76 -4.47 19.48
N LEU A 44 19.48 -4.63 18.19
CA LEU A 44 18.29 -4.06 17.54
C LEU A 44 17.20 -5.13 17.48
N THR A 45 15.99 -4.78 17.94
CA THR A 45 14.83 -5.65 17.87
C THR A 45 13.82 -5.14 16.85
N VAL A 46 13.25 -6.05 16.04
CA VAL A 46 12.39 -5.69 14.92
C VAL A 46 11.16 -6.58 14.87
N THR A 47 9.98 -6.02 14.70
CA THR A 47 8.76 -6.77 14.33
C THR A 47 8.53 -6.63 12.83
N VAL A 48 8.36 -7.75 12.15
CA VAL A 48 8.06 -7.81 10.70
C VAL A 48 6.72 -8.52 10.48
N LEU A 49 5.98 -8.12 9.46
CA LEU A 49 4.80 -8.87 9.02
C LEU A 49 5.24 -10.19 8.34
N ASP A 50 4.41 -11.21 8.44
CA ASP A 50 4.72 -12.58 7.98
C ASP A 50 5.20 -12.63 6.52
N PHE A 51 4.55 -11.91 5.60
CA PHE A 51 4.96 -11.85 4.19
C PHE A 51 6.23 -11.02 3.95
N LEU A 52 6.67 -10.20 4.91
CA LEU A 52 7.91 -9.40 4.82
C LEU A 52 9.12 -10.16 5.36
N GLU A 53 8.95 -11.30 6.03
CA GLU A 53 10.08 -12.05 6.59
C GLU A 53 11.07 -12.44 5.50
N ALA A 54 10.60 -13.04 4.41
CA ALA A 54 11.45 -13.52 3.33
C ALA A 54 12.24 -12.38 2.64
N PRO A 55 11.64 -11.25 2.23
CA PRO A 55 12.39 -10.15 1.61
C PRO A 55 13.29 -9.39 2.59
N LEU A 56 12.96 -9.31 3.88
CA LEU A 56 13.76 -8.57 4.86
C LEU A 56 14.92 -9.38 5.46
N LYS A 57 14.87 -10.70 5.43
CA LYS A 57 15.96 -11.53 5.95
C LYS A 57 17.33 -11.19 5.34
N PRO A 58 17.51 -11.05 4.01
CA PRO A 58 18.78 -10.59 3.43
C PRO A 58 19.19 -9.19 3.89
N VAL A 59 18.21 -8.31 4.13
CA VAL A 59 18.46 -6.95 4.65
C VAL A 59 19.09 -7.01 6.05
N PHE A 60 18.52 -7.80 6.95
CA PHE A 60 19.07 -7.95 8.31
C PHE A 60 20.46 -8.58 8.31
N GLU A 61 20.70 -9.58 7.47
CA GLU A 61 22.04 -10.18 7.33
C GLU A 61 23.06 -9.17 6.78
N ALA A 62 22.69 -8.35 5.81
CA ALA A 62 23.55 -7.32 5.27
C ALA A 62 23.83 -6.20 6.30
N TYR A 63 22.83 -5.80 7.10
CA TYR A 63 23.04 -4.84 8.18
C TYR A 63 24.01 -5.38 9.25
N LYS A 64 23.87 -6.63 9.67
CA LYS A 64 24.80 -7.29 10.60
C LYS A 64 26.22 -7.36 10.02
N ALA A 65 26.35 -7.62 8.72
CA ALA A 65 27.65 -7.60 8.04
C ALA A 65 28.27 -6.20 8.01
N ALA A 66 27.45 -5.16 7.82
CA ALA A 66 27.89 -3.76 7.86
C ALA A 66 28.14 -3.25 9.30
N ARG A 67 27.63 -3.93 10.32
CA ARG A 67 27.73 -3.59 11.75
C ARG A 67 28.06 -4.84 12.57
N PRO A 68 29.30 -5.37 12.50
CA PRO A 68 29.65 -6.68 13.08
C PRO A 68 29.42 -6.82 14.59
N GLY A 69 29.35 -5.70 15.33
CA GLY A 69 29.05 -5.70 16.77
C GLY A 69 27.56 -5.62 17.12
N VAL A 70 26.68 -5.51 16.12
CA VAL A 70 25.25 -5.36 16.32
C VAL A 70 24.54 -6.70 16.12
N GLU A 71 23.79 -7.13 17.15
CA GLU A 71 22.81 -8.21 17.03
C GLU A 71 21.49 -7.66 16.47
N VAL A 72 20.94 -8.33 15.47
CA VAL A 72 19.57 -8.08 15.00
C VAL A 72 18.70 -9.27 15.37
N ALA A 73 17.72 -9.05 16.23
CA ALA A 73 16.71 -10.03 16.57
C ALA A 73 15.36 -9.57 16.00
N TYR A 74 14.71 -10.39 15.21
CA TYR A 74 13.38 -10.08 14.69
C TYR A 74 12.36 -11.13 15.09
N GLU A 75 11.12 -10.69 15.18
CA GLU A 75 9.94 -11.53 15.38
C GLU A 75 8.94 -11.29 14.27
N VAL A 76 8.15 -12.31 13.95
CA VAL A 76 7.15 -12.28 12.91
C VAL A 76 5.77 -12.05 13.54
N ALA A 77 5.04 -11.05 13.04
CA ALA A 77 3.67 -10.77 13.41
C ALA A 77 2.72 -11.17 12.28
N PRO A 78 1.47 -11.56 12.59
CA PRO A 78 0.48 -11.85 11.57
C PRO A 78 0.14 -10.57 10.80
N SER A 79 -0.14 -10.70 9.50
CA SER A 79 -0.53 -9.57 8.63
C SER A 79 -2.04 -9.33 8.57
N HIS A 80 -2.86 -10.19 9.19
CA HIS A 80 -4.29 -9.97 9.26
C HIS A 80 -4.65 -8.98 10.36
N ASP A 81 -5.40 -7.93 10.03
CA ASP A 81 -5.73 -6.83 10.94
C ASP A 81 -6.44 -7.27 12.21
N THR A 82 -7.31 -8.27 12.10
CA THR A 82 -8.03 -8.83 13.25
C THR A 82 -7.09 -9.43 14.30
N GLU A 83 -5.86 -9.75 13.93
CA GLU A 83 -4.82 -10.30 14.81
C GLU A 83 -3.71 -9.28 15.09
N LEU A 84 -3.27 -8.53 14.06
CA LEU A 84 -2.17 -7.57 14.14
C LEU A 84 -2.49 -6.40 15.08
N ILE A 85 -3.64 -5.74 14.87
CA ILE A 85 -4.00 -4.54 15.65
C ILE A 85 -4.10 -4.85 17.15
N PRO A 86 -4.85 -5.88 17.61
CA PRO A 86 -4.88 -6.22 19.02
C PRO A 86 -3.51 -6.61 19.61
N LEU A 87 -2.68 -7.30 18.81
CA LEU A 87 -1.33 -7.68 19.23
C LEU A 87 -0.46 -6.44 19.48
N MET A 88 -0.45 -5.49 18.52
CA MET A 88 0.37 -4.28 18.64
C MET A 88 -0.10 -3.37 19.77
N LEU A 89 -1.41 -3.22 19.96
CA LEU A 89 -2.00 -2.50 21.09
C LEU A 89 -1.62 -3.13 22.44
N ALA A 90 -1.72 -4.45 22.57
CA ALA A 90 -1.34 -5.15 23.77
C ALA A 90 0.16 -5.00 24.10
N ARG A 91 1.03 -5.03 23.09
CA ARG A 91 2.47 -4.80 23.25
C ARG A 91 2.78 -3.37 23.66
N ALA A 92 2.12 -2.39 23.06
CA ALA A 92 2.28 -0.98 23.42
C ALA A 92 1.92 -0.75 24.90
N LEU A 93 0.75 -1.25 25.34
CA LEU A 93 0.30 -1.15 26.72
C LEU A 93 1.23 -1.87 27.71
N ALA A 94 1.84 -2.97 27.28
CA ALA A 94 2.77 -3.75 28.13
C ALA A 94 4.21 -3.21 28.11
N GLY A 95 4.52 -2.18 27.30
CA GLY A 95 5.89 -1.69 27.10
C GLY A 95 6.81 -2.74 26.44
N LYS A 96 6.25 -3.59 25.57
CA LYS A 96 6.94 -4.71 24.91
C LYS A 96 7.03 -4.57 23.40
N LEU A 97 6.93 -3.35 22.90
CA LEU A 97 7.22 -3.08 21.47
C LEU A 97 8.71 -3.29 21.22
N THR A 98 9.04 -3.83 20.05
CA THR A 98 10.40 -3.87 19.53
C THR A 98 10.88 -2.46 19.17
N ASP A 99 12.16 -2.28 18.90
CA ASP A 99 12.73 -0.95 18.55
C ASP A 99 12.15 -0.41 17.25
N ILE A 100 11.97 -1.30 16.28
CA ILE A 100 11.43 -1.02 14.94
C ILE A 100 10.28 -1.99 14.66
N VAL A 101 9.26 -1.50 13.95
CA VAL A 101 8.14 -2.29 13.46
C VAL A 101 7.88 -1.99 12.00
N PHE A 102 7.53 -3.01 11.20
CA PHE A 102 7.05 -2.85 9.84
C PHE A 102 5.54 -3.06 9.84
N LEU A 103 4.79 -2.04 9.44
CA LEU A 103 3.33 -2.00 9.57
C LEU A 103 2.69 -1.53 8.26
N PHE A 104 1.35 -1.55 8.21
CA PHE A 104 0.59 -1.01 7.08
C PHE A 104 0.50 0.52 7.16
N ASP A 105 0.75 1.20 6.04
CA ASP A 105 0.71 2.66 5.92
C ASP A 105 -0.69 3.26 6.15
N GLU A 106 -1.73 2.57 5.72
CA GLU A 106 -3.12 2.99 5.91
C GLU A 106 -3.56 3.05 7.39
N LEU A 107 -2.77 2.50 8.31
CA LEU A 107 -3.00 2.53 9.75
C LEU A 107 -2.11 3.52 10.51
N ALA A 108 -1.31 4.33 9.82
CA ALA A 108 -0.33 5.22 10.43
C ALA A 108 -0.92 6.12 11.51
N ALA A 109 -2.10 6.71 11.28
CA ALA A 109 -2.78 7.54 12.28
C ALA A 109 -3.21 6.74 13.52
N LEU A 110 -3.75 5.53 13.33
CA LEU A 110 -4.13 4.65 14.44
C LEU A 110 -2.90 4.28 15.29
N TYR A 111 -1.81 3.90 14.65
CA TYR A 111 -0.59 3.51 15.35
C TYR A 111 0.06 4.69 16.08
N ALA A 112 0.04 5.87 15.47
CA ALA A 112 0.47 7.08 16.11
C ALA A 112 -0.37 7.37 17.37
N ASP A 113 -1.70 7.37 17.28
CA ASP A 113 -2.61 7.68 18.39
C ASP A 113 -2.52 6.64 19.52
N ALA A 114 -2.31 5.38 19.17
CA ALA A 114 -2.11 4.31 20.13
C ALA A 114 -0.70 4.29 20.78
N GLY A 115 0.20 5.19 20.38
CA GLY A 115 1.58 5.21 20.89
C GLY A 115 2.42 4.00 20.49
N ILE A 116 2.08 3.37 19.33
CA ILE A 116 2.86 2.27 18.77
C ILE A 116 4.04 2.84 17.99
N THR A 117 3.87 3.95 17.27
CA THR A 117 4.89 4.59 16.47
C THR A 117 5.36 5.91 17.10
N ALA A 118 6.64 6.24 16.92
CA ALA A 118 7.27 7.44 17.43
C ALA A 118 7.22 8.59 16.41
N ASP A 119 7.23 9.81 16.91
CA ASP A 119 7.44 11.00 16.07
C ASP A 119 8.90 11.08 15.60
N LEU A 120 9.09 11.07 14.30
CA LEU A 120 10.40 11.06 13.66
C LEU A 120 10.93 12.46 13.30
N ARG A 121 10.28 13.54 13.75
CA ARG A 121 10.83 14.91 13.55
C ARG A 121 12.23 15.03 14.14
N THR A 122 12.45 14.48 15.33
CA THR A 122 13.79 14.50 15.97
C THR A 122 14.83 13.74 15.17
N PHE A 123 14.44 12.66 14.49
CA PHE A 123 15.31 11.95 13.55
C PHE A 123 15.70 12.85 12.37
N PHE A 124 14.75 13.50 11.73
CA PHE A 124 15.03 14.42 10.61
C PHE A 124 15.86 15.63 11.00
N GLU A 125 15.69 16.11 12.25
CA GLU A 125 16.43 17.26 12.80
C GLU A 125 17.80 16.88 13.37
N SER A 126 18.15 15.59 13.44
CA SER A 126 19.42 15.10 13.99
C SER A 126 20.65 15.49 13.18
N GLY A 127 20.48 16.03 11.97
CA GLY A 127 21.56 16.44 11.07
C GLY A 127 22.17 15.28 10.28
N GLY A 128 21.51 14.12 10.28
CA GLY A 128 21.87 12.97 9.44
C GLY A 128 21.60 13.19 7.95
N PRO A 129 22.06 12.28 7.07
CA PRO A 129 21.88 12.40 5.62
C PRO A 129 20.42 12.17 5.18
N VAL A 130 19.61 11.49 5.98
CA VAL A 130 18.20 11.20 5.68
C VAL A 130 17.33 12.29 6.33
N THR A 131 16.75 13.14 5.51
CA THR A 131 15.84 14.21 5.90
C THR A 131 14.47 14.00 5.27
N ALA A 132 13.46 14.76 5.67
CA ALA A 132 12.14 14.65 5.05
C ALA A 132 12.19 14.91 3.52
N SER A 133 13.05 15.81 3.05
CA SER A 133 13.24 16.08 1.62
C SER A 133 14.02 14.99 0.86
N TYR A 134 14.52 13.98 1.56
CA TYR A 134 15.18 12.83 0.95
C TYR A 134 14.19 11.91 0.24
N PHE A 135 12.94 11.90 0.70
CA PHE A 135 11.87 11.05 0.19
C PHE A 135 11.06 11.73 -0.92
N ALA A 136 10.55 10.94 -1.83
CA ALA A 136 9.49 11.38 -2.72
C ALA A 136 8.26 11.79 -1.87
N LYS A 137 7.89 13.06 -1.97
CA LYS A 137 6.88 13.68 -1.09
C LYS A 137 5.57 12.87 -0.95
N PRO A 138 4.97 12.32 -2.04
CA PRO A 138 3.72 11.57 -1.93
C PRO A 138 3.80 10.37 -0.99
N PHE A 139 4.96 9.71 -0.89
CA PHE A 139 5.12 8.55 0.00
C PHE A 139 5.37 8.94 1.44
N LEU A 140 6.11 10.02 1.69
CA LEU A 140 6.34 10.47 3.07
C LEU A 140 5.09 11.12 3.67
N ASP A 141 4.31 11.85 2.86
CA ASP A 141 3.11 12.56 3.33
C ASP A 141 2.04 11.61 3.92
N GLN A 142 2.06 10.32 3.57
CA GLN A 142 1.16 9.32 4.15
C GLN A 142 1.34 9.15 5.66
N TYR A 143 2.52 9.47 6.17
CA TYR A 143 2.87 9.35 7.60
C TYR A 143 2.84 10.69 8.33
N LEU A 144 2.49 11.78 7.63
CA LEU A 144 2.36 13.11 8.20
C LEU A 144 0.99 13.26 8.87
N MET A 145 0.98 13.51 10.16
CA MET A 145 -0.25 13.83 10.88
C MET A 145 -0.72 15.24 10.52
N THR A 146 -1.91 15.34 9.95
CA THR A 146 -2.49 16.60 9.47
C THR A 146 -3.42 17.27 10.47
N SER A 147 -3.83 16.55 11.53
CA SER A 147 -4.77 17.02 12.55
C SER A 147 -4.42 16.50 13.95
N GLY A 148 -5.17 16.94 14.94
CA GLY A 148 -5.03 16.50 16.34
C GLY A 148 -3.76 17.02 17.03
N GLU A 149 -3.47 16.44 18.20
CA GLU A 149 -2.32 16.80 19.04
C GLU A 149 -0.97 16.47 18.38
N LYS A 150 -0.96 15.52 17.45
CA LYS A 150 0.24 15.04 16.75
C LYS A 150 0.49 15.76 15.42
N LYS A 151 -0.28 16.78 15.10
CA LYS A 151 -0.18 17.53 13.86
C LYS A 151 1.26 17.99 13.57
N GLY A 152 1.70 17.76 12.34
CA GLY A 152 3.04 18.08 11.84
C GLY A 152 4.11 17.07 12.19
N GLY A 153 3.77 16.01 12.95
CA GLY A 153 4.67 14.88 13.21
C GLY A 153 4.65 13.85 12.10
N TYR A 154 5.77 13.17 11.89
CA TYR A 154 5.90 12.02 11.00
C TYR A 154 5.95 10.74 11.84
N TYR A 155 4.95 9.89 11.68
CA TYR A 155 4.79 8.68 12.49
C TYR A 155 4.99 7.41 11.66
N GLY A 156 5.96 7.44 10.78
CA GLY A 156 6.39 6.36 9.91
C GLY A 156 7.27 6.85 8.79
N LEU A 157 7.92 5.91 8.12
CA LEU A 157 8.71 6.11 6.92
C LEU A 157 8.31 5.05 5.89
N PRO A 158 8.33 5.34 4.60
CA PRO A 158 7.95 4.35 3.61
C PRO A 158 8.97 3.18 3.57
N TYR A 159 8.51 1.95 3.87
CA TYR A 159 9.29 0.73 3.69
C TYR A 159 9.89 0.63 2.29
N GLY A 160 9.07 0.93 1.33
CA GLY A 160 9.32 1.04 -0.09
C GLY A 160 8.11 1.73 -0.69
N ALA A 161 8.15 1.98 -1.97
CA ALA A 161 7.03 2.53 -2.68
C ALA A 161 6.42 1.46 -3.57
N ASP A 162 5.13 1.61 -3.86
CA ASP A 162 4.44 0.85 -4.88
C ASP A 162 3.59 1.79 -5.72
N THR A 163 3.60 1.57 -7.03
CA THR A 163 2.76 2.30 -7.97
C THR A 163 2.04 1.32 -8.86
N VAL A 164 0.77 1.57 -9.10
CA VAL A 164 -0.01 0.78 -10.05
C VAL A 164 0.42 1.16 -11.47
N VAL A 165 0.78 0.16 -12.24
CA VAL A 165 1.10 0.30 -13.67
C VAL A 165 0.30 -0.70 -14.50
N GLN A 166 0.26 -0.50 -15.80
CA GLN A 166 -0.39 -1.40 -16.73
C GLN A 166 0.58 -2.51 -17.15
N PHE A 167 0.27 -3.76 -16.80
CA PHE A 167 0.95 -4.95 -17.31
C PHE A 167 0.25 -5.48 -18.56
N TYR A 168 1.03 -5.99 -19.52
CA TYR A 168 0.49 -6.58 -20.74
C TYR A 168 1.28 -7.80 -21.21
N ASN A 169 0.58 -8.79 -21.75
CA ASN A 169 1.14 -10.04 -22.28
C ASN A 169 1.50 -9.82 -23.75
N LYS A 170 2.81 -9.83 -24.09
CA LYS A 170 3.31 -9.56 -25.43
C LYS A 170 2.78 -10.54 -26.46
N ARG A 171 2.74 -11.84 -26.12
CA ARG A 171 2.23 -12.86 -27.05
C ARG A 171 0.78 -12.57 -27.49
N HIS A 172 -0.08 -12.12 -26.57
CA HIS A 172 -1.47 -11.81 -26.92
C HIS A 172 -1.59 -10.60 -27.86
N PHE A 173 -0.70 -9.61 -27.71
CA PHE A 173 -0.62 -8.47 -28.62
C PHE A 173 -0.10 -8.88 -30.00
N ASP A 174 0.94 -9.74 -30.05
CA ASP A 174 1.49 -10.27 -31.30
C ASP A 174 0.47 -11.12 -32.06
N GLU A 175 -0.25 -12.02 -31.39
CA GLU A 175 -1.34 -12.83 -31.96
C GLU A 175 -2.45 -11.98 -32.58
N ALA A 176 -2.75 -10.83 -31.98
CA ALA A 176 -3.77 -9.90 -32.47
C ALA A 176 -3.24 -8.89 -33.49
N GLY A 177 -1.94 -8.84 -33.74
CA GLY A 177 -1.31 -7.86 -34.61
C GLY A 177 -1.42 -6.42 -34.09
N ILE A 178 -1.45 -6.24 -32.77
CA ILE A 178 -1.60 -4.94 -32.10
C ILE A 178 -0.24 -4.46 -31.61
N PRO A 179 0.17 -3.21 -31.91
CA PRO A 179 1.38 -2.64 -31.34
C PRO A 179 1.36 -2.62 -29.80
N TYR A 180 2.52 -2.81 -29.19
CA TYR A 180 2.64 -2.71 -27.74
C TYR A 180 2.29 -1.30 -27.25
N PRO A 181 1.62 -1.17 -26.08
CA PRO A 181 1.23 0.12 -25.54
C PRO A 181 2.45 0.92 -25.10
N THR A 182 2.44 2.22 -25.40
CA THR A 182 3.49 3.16 -24.99
C THR A 182 3.19 3.82 -23.63
N GLY A 183 1.96 3.68 -23.13
CA GLY A 183 1.49 4.35 -21.92
C GLY A 183 0.94 5.77 -22.16
N GLU A 184 0.99 6.27 -23.40
CA GLU A 184 0.39 7.58 -23.78
C GLU A 184 -1.02 7.42 -24.35
N TRP A 185 -1.83 6.59 -23.75
CA TRP A 185 -3.19 6.26 -24.15
C TRP A 185 -4.24 6.72 -23.15
N THR A 186 -5.45 6.90 -23.64
CA THR A 186 -6.64 7.16 -22.82
C THR A 186 -7.26 5.85 -22.37
N PHE A 187 -8.18 5.91 -21.38
CA PHE A 187 -8.95 4.75 -20.96
C PHE A 187 -9.75 4.15 -22.12
N ASP A 188 -10.38 4.98 -22.97
CA ASP A 188 -11.15 4.51 -24.11
C ASP A 188 -10.28 3.80 -25.16
N GLU A 189 -9.06 4.30 -25.42
CA GLU A 189 -8.10 3.63 -26.30
C GLU A 189 -7.64 2.30 -25.72
N MET A 190 -7.38 2.23 -24.41
CA MET A 190 -7.07 0.98 -23.73
C MET A 190 -8.23 -0.03 -23.87
N ILE A 191 -9.48 0.41 -23.67
CA ILE A 191 -10.65 -0.46 -23.83
C ILE A 191 -10.80 -0.93 -25.28
N ALA A 192 -10.57 -0.08 -26.27
CA ALA A 192 -10.59 -0.49 -27.68
C ALA A 192 -9.52 -1.56 -27.99
N VAL A 193 -8.35 -1.50 -27.36
CA VAL A 193 -7.33 -2.55 -27.43
C VAL A 193 -7.80 -3.80 -26.68
N ALA A 194 -8.32 -3.64 -25.47
CA ALA A 194 -8.83 -4.75 -24.65
C ALA A 194 -9.93 -5.54 -25.39
N GLU A 195 -10.85 -4.85 -26.09
CA GLU A 195 -11.90 -5.50 -26.89
C GLU A 195 -11.31 -6.36 -28.00
N LYS A 196 -10.26 -5.88 -28.71
CA LYS A 196 -9.58 -6.64 -29.76
C LYS A 196 -8.82 -7.85 -29.22
N LEU A 197 -8.32 -7.77 -27.98
CA LEU A 197 -7.62 -8.87 -27.29
C LEU A 197 -8.58 -9.87 -26.66
N THR A 198 -9.86 -9.51 -26.54
CA THR A 198 -10.88 -10.40 -25.95
C THR A 198 -11.24 -11.52 -26.91
N ILE A 199 -11.19 -12.76 -26.43
CA ILE A 199 -11.61 -13.95 -27.20
C ILE A 199 -12.90 -14.48 -26.60
N ARG A 200 -13.88 -14.76 -27.46
CA ARG A 200 -15.18 -15.30 -27.10
C ARG A 200 -15.42 -16.62 -27.83
N ASP A 201 -16.08 -17.54 -27.13
CA ASP A 201 -16.67 -18.77 -27.69
C ASP A 201 -18.19 -18.70 -27.44
N GLY A 202 -18.91 -18.31 -28.48
CA GLY A 202 -20.33 -17.95 -28.35
C GLY A 202 -20.52 -16.75 -27.40
N ALA A 203 -21.34 -16.94 -26.39
CA ALA A 203 -21.59 -15.93 -25.35
C ALA A 203 -20.53 -15.90 -24.23
N ARG A 204 -19.62 -16.87 -24.19
CA ARG A 204 -18.62 -17.00 -23.13
C ARG A 204 -17.32 -16.31 -23.52
N THR A 205 -16.83 -15.41 -22.67
CA THR A 205 -15.46 -14.91 -22.78
C THR A 205 -14.47 -15.99 -22.28
N THR A 206 -13.52 -16.36 -23.12
CA THR A 206 -12.47 -17.36 -22.82
C THR A 206 -11.11 -16.71 -22.54
N ARG A 207 -10.88 -15.50 -23.06
CA ARG A 207 -9.77 -14.64 -22.71
C ARG A 207 -10.28 -13.20 -22.63
N TYR A 208 -10.08 -12.55 -21.51
CA TYR A 208 -10.44 -11.14 -21.32
C TYR A 208 -9.34 -10.22 -21.81
N GLY A 209 -9.71 -9.04 -22.27
CA GLY A 209 -8.73 -8.02 -22.66
C GLY A 209 -7.99 -7.44 -21.44
N LEU A 210 -8.72 -7.25 -20.33
CA LEU A 210 -8.20 -6.70 -19.09
C LEU A 210 -8.77 -7.49 -17.90
N ALA A 211 -7.98 -7.70 -16.86
CA ALA A 211 -8.45 -8.04 -15.52
C ALA A 211 -8.20 -6.85 -14.58
N ALA A 212 -9.24 -6.39 -13.89
CA ALA A 212 -9.15 -5.21 -13.02
C ALA A 212 -9.81 -5.45 -11.66
N GLN A 213 -9.10 -5.07 -10.59
CA GLN A 213 -9.65 -5.04 -9.24
C GLN A 213 -10.33 -3.68 -8.99
N ILE A 214 -11.58 -3.57 -9.43
CA ILE A 214 -12.33 -2.32 -9.38
C ILE A 214 -12.59 -1.86 -7.93
N PRO A 215 -12.96 -2.76 -6.99
CA PRO A 215 -13.14 -2.41 -5.58
C PRO A 215 -11.85 -2.11 -4.81
N TRP A 216 -10.72 -2.07 -5.46
CA TRP A 216 -9.45 -1.71 -4.83
C TRP A 216 -9.24 -0.19 -4.85
N GLN A 217 -8.92 0.39 -3.70
CA GLN A 217 -8.70 1.83 -3.56
C GLN A 217 -7.66 2.38 -4.53
N ALA A 218 -6.59 1.64 -4.82
CA ALA A 218 -5.59 2.03 -5.80
C ALA A 218 -6.10 2.02 -7.26
N THR A 219 -7.31 1.52 -7.51
CA THR A 219 -8.01 1.61 -8.80
C THR A 219 -9.02 2.75 -8.80
N TYR A 220 -9.94 2.81 -7.82
CA TYR A 220 -11.05 3.77 -7.88
C TYR A 220 -10.66 5.18 -7.39
N VAL A 221 -9.77 5.33 -6.41
CA VAL A 221 -9.37 6.67 -5.92
C VAL A 221 -8.71 7.50 -7.02
N PRO A 222 -7.71 6.98 -7.78
CA PRO A 222 -7.14 7.72 -8.91
C PRO A 222 -8.18 8.09 -9.99
N GLY A 223 -9.14 7.20 -10.23
CA GLY A 223 -10.24 7.46 -11.17
C GLY A 223 -11.13 8.61 -10.71
N ILE A 224 -11.55 8.61 -9.45
CA ILE A 224 -12.36 9.68 -8.85
C ILE A 224 -11.60 11.02 -8.93
N GLU A 225 -10.32 11.03 -8.55
CA GLU A 225 -9.50 12.24 -8.61
C GLU A 225 -9.26 12.75 -10.04
N ALA A 226 -9.15 11.85 -11.03
CA ALA A 226 -9.02 12.25 -12.42
C ALA A 226 -10.27 12.95 -12.96
N TRP A 227 -11.43 12.67 -12.38
CA TRP A 227 -12.68 13.39 -12.64
C TRP A 227 -12.85 14.65 -11.77
N GLY A 228 -11.87 14.98 -10.93
CA GLY A 228 -11.90 16.16 -10.05
C GLY A 228 -12.69 15.97 -8.77
N GLY A 229 -13.02 14.74 -8.40
CA GLY A 229 -13.66 14.38 -7.14
C GLY A 229 -12.68 13.93 -6.06
N HIS A 230 -13.22 13.63 -4.88
CA HIS A 230 -12.48 13.08 -3.74
C HIS A 230 -13.30 11.97 -3.09
N ILE A 231 -12.60 10.99 -2.50
CA ILE A 231 -13.26 9.88 -1.78
C ILE A 231 -13.82 10.31 -0.42
N LEU A 232 -13.28 11.36 0.17
CA LEU A 232 -13.75 11.94 1.43
C LEU A 232 -14.34 13.33 1.19
N ARG A 233 -15.48 13.58 1.83
CA ARG A 233 -16.06 14.92 1.94
C ARG A 233 -15.32 15.73 3.01
N GLU A 234 -15.55 17.04 3.04
CA GLU A 234 -14.96 17.96 4.04
C GLU A 234 -15.33 17.58 5.48
N ASP A 235 -16.49 16.96 5.69
CA ASP A 235 -16.95 16.47 7.00
C ASP A 235 -16.33 15.11 7.39
N GLY A 236 -15.44 14.56 6.56
CA GLY A 236 -14.78 13.28 6.77
C GLY A 236 -15.60 12.06 6.37
N THR A 237 -16.82 12.22 5.85
CA THR A 237 -17.62 11.10 5.35
C THR A 237 -17.13 10.62 3.99
N VAL A 238 -17.32 9.32 3.70
CA VAL A 238 -16.97 8.71 2.42
C VAL A 238 -18.00 9.11 1.36
N ASP A 239 -17.54 9.46 0.15
CA ASP A 239 -18.33 9.82 -1.02
C ASP A 239 -18.18 8.79 -2.14
N LEU A 240 -19.17 7.92 -2.31
CA LEU A 240 -19.27 6.96 -3.41
C LEU A 240 -20.37 7.34 -4.42
N THR A 241 -21.10 8.43 -4.19
CA THR A 241 -22.25 8.82 -5.00
C THR A 241 -22.05 10.11 -5.80
N SER A 242 -20.91 10.76 -5.66
CA SER A 242 -20.54 11.91 -6.51
C SER A 242 -20.51 11.56 -7.99
N GLU A 243 -20.65 12.56 -8.84
CA GLU A 243 -20.54 12.38 -10.30
C GLU A 243 -19.20 11.74 -10.69
N ALA A 244 -18.11 12.12 -10.02
CA ALA A 244 -16.78 11.57 -10.24
C ALA A 244 -16.69 10.08 -9.87
N ALA A 245 -17.28 9.69 -8.72
CA ALA A 245 -17.35 8.29 -8.30
C ALA A 245 -18.20 7.46 -9.28
N LEU A 246 -19.39 7.92 -9.61
CA LEU A 246 -20.27 7.25 -10.57
C LEU A 246 -19.60 7.05 -11.93
N LYS A 247 -18.93 8.07 -12.47
CA LYS A 247 -18.16 7.95 -13.72
C LYS A 247 -17.07 6.91 -13.61
N THR A 248 -16.33 6.91 -12.49
CA THR A 248 -15.23 5.97 -12.26
C THR A 248 -15.72 4.53 -12.23
N PHE A 249 -16.73 4.21 -11.43
CA PHE A 249 -17.22 2.84 -11.37
C PHE A 249 -17.89 2.40 -12.66
N ASN A 250 -18.73 3.25 -13.28
CA ASN A 250 -19.42 2.91 -14.51
C ASN A 250 -18.48 2.64 -15.68
N MET A 251 -17.36 3.38 -15.82
CA MET A 251 -16.44 3.14 -16.93
C MET A 251 -15.82 1.73 -16.89
N TYR A 252 -15.61 1.15 -15.70
CA TYR A 252 -15.17 -0.23 -15.54
C TYR A 252 -16.31 -1.23 -15.63
N TRP A 253 -17.39 -1.02 -14.87
CA TRP A 253 -18.52 -1.97 -14.79
C TRP A 253 -19.22 -2.18 -16.13
N ASP A 254 -19.35 -1.14 -16.95
CA ASP A 254 -19.92 -1.27 -18.30
C ASP A 254 -19.08 -2.16 -19.21
N GLN A 255 -17.77 -2.17 -19.04
CA GLN A 255 -16.89 -3.06 -19.80
C GLN A 255 -16.87 -4.48 -19.22
N ALA A 256 -17.05 -4.62 -17.91
CA ALA A 256 -17.21 -5.93 -17.27
C ALA A 256 -18.52 -6.63 -17.70
N LYS A 257 -19.64 -5.88 -17.79
CA LYS A 257 -20.92 -6.37 -18.37
C LYS A 257 -20.76 -6.86 -19.81
N LYS A 258 -19.92 -6.22 -20.60
CA LYS A 258 -19.62 -6.63 -21.99
C LYS A 258 -18.64 -7.81 -22.09
N GLY A 259 -18.08 -8.25 -20.97
CA GLY A 259 -17.07 -9.31 -20.94
C GLY A 259 -15.72 -8.91 -21.55
N VAL A 260 -15.38 -7.63 -21.54
CA VAL A 260 -14.07 -7.10 -21.95
C VAL A 260 -13.12 -7.05 -20.75
N ILE A 261 -13.64 -6.65 -19.58
CA ILE A 261 -12.93 -6.65 -18.32
C ILE A 261 -13.40 -7.85 -17.49
N ALA A 262 -12.47 -8.65 -16.98
CA ALA A 262 -12.74 -9.60 -15.93
C ALA A 262 -12.75 -8.88 -14.58
N SER A 263 -13.89 -8.93 -13.89
CA SER A 263 -13.99 -8.47 -12.51
C SER A 263 -13.37 -9.49 -11.54
N TYR A 264 -13.35 -9.15 -10.26
CA TYR A 264 -12.89 -10.05 -9.21
C TYR A 264 -13.60 -11.40 -9.26
N THR A 265 -14.92 -11.41 -9.27
CA THR A 265 -15.75 -12.64 -9.29
C THR A 265 -15.64 -13.43 -10.61
N GLN A 266 -15.38 -12.75 -11.73
CA GLN A 266 -15.19 -13.40 -13.03
C GLN A 266 -13.79 -13.99 -13.22
N SER A 267 -12.83 -13.59 -12.41
CA SER A 267 -11.45 -14.05 -12.47
C SER A 267 -11.28 -15.44 -11.84
N PRO A 268 -10.33 -16.28 -12.30
CA PRO A 268 -10.06 -17.57 -11.70
C PRO A 268 -9.78 -17.48 -10.20
N ASN A 269 -10.53 -18.22 -9.39
CA ASN A 269 -10.43 -18.23 -7.92
C ASN A 269 -10.64 -16.84 -7.26
N GLY A 270 -11.31 -15.90 -7.95
CA GLY A 270 -11.44 -14.52 -7.47
C GLY A 270 -10.11 -13.79 -7.42
N ASP A 271 -9.14 -14.12 -8.26
CA ASP A 271 -7.80 -13.54 -8.26
C ASP A 271 -7.44 -12.99 -9.65
N ILE A 272 -7.44 -11.69 -9.77
CA ILE A 272 -7.11 -11.00 -11.02
C ILE A 272 -5.63 -11.13 -11.42
N TRP A 273 -4.74 -11.34 -10.47
CA TRP A 273 -3.33 -11.56 -10.77
C TRP A 273 -3.11 -12.94 -11.38
N THR A 274 -3.81 -13.94 -10.86
CA THR A 274 -3.90 -15.27 -11.49
C THR A 274 -4.54 -15.19 -12.88
N ALA A 275 -5.54 -14.33 -13.08
CA ALA A 275 -6.13 -14.15 -14.41
C ALA A 275 -5.10 -13.67 -15.43
N PHE A 276 -4.21 -12.74 -15.08
CA PHE A 276 -3.14 -12.29 -15.94
C PHE A 276 -2.04 -13.35 -16.11
N SER A 277 -1.53 -13.90 -15.00
CA SER A 277 -0.40 -14.84 -15.04
C SER A 277 -0.71 -16.16 -15.74
N SER A 278 -1.96 -16.58 -15.74
CA SER A 278 -2.44 -17.77 -16.46
C SER A 278 -2.76 -17.53 -17.94
N GLY A 279 -2.74 -16.26 -18.39
CA GLY A 279 -3.16 -15.89 -19.74
C GLY A 279 -4.68 -15.82 -19.94
N PHE A 280 -5.47 -15.89 -18.86
CA PHE A 280 -6.92 -15.69 -18.90
C PHE A 280 -7.29 -14.22 -19.21
N ALA A 281 -6.41 -13.29 -18.85
CA ALA A 281 -6.49 -11.89 -19.26
C ALA A 281 -5.21 -11.45 -19.98
N SER A 282 -5.36 -10.55 -20.96
CA SER A 282 -4.24 -10.04 -21.75
C SER A 282 -3.50 -8.89 -21.07
N MET A 283 -4.18 -8.17 -20.20
CA MET A 283 -3.66 -7.03 -19.45
C MET A 283 -4.16 -7.08 -18.00
N THR A 284 -3.41 -6.43 -17.11
CA THR A 284 -3.88 -6.13 -15.74
C THR A 284 -3.24 -4.85 -15.23
N GLN A 285 -3.91 -4.19 -14.27
CA GLN A 285 -3.38 -3.04 -13.56
C GLN A 285 -2.99 -3.49 -12.15
N THR A 286 -1.72 -3.41 -11.82
CA THR A 286 -1.22 -3.84 -10.52
C THR A 286 0.15 -3.25 -10.20
N VAL A 287 0.74 -3.65 -9.09
CA VAL A 287 1.94 -3.10 -8.48
C VAL A 287 3.19 -3.92 -8.77
N ARG A 288 4.35 -3.30 -8.54
CA ARG A 288 5.65 -3.93 -8.75
C ARG A 288 5.89 -5.16 -7.88
N ALA A 289 5.34 -5.21 -6.68
CA ALA A 289 5.49 -6.33 -5.76
C ALA A 289 5.09 -7.70 -6.38
N LEU A 290 4.26 -7.69 -7.46
CA LEU A 290 3.88 -8.92 -8.17
C LEU A 290 4.87 -9.37 -9.24
N VAL A 291 5.89 -8.57 -9.58
CA VAL A 291 6.89 -8.94 -10.60
C VAL A 291 7.57 -10.28 -10.29
N PRO A 292 8.04 -10.60 -9.07
CA PRO A 292 8.62 -11.90 -8.77
C PRO A 292 7.65 -13.07 -9.02
N SER A 293 6.37 -12.90 -8.66
CA SER A 293 5.34 -13.90 -8.89
C SER A 293 5.10 -14.13 -10.38
N PHE A 294 4.95 -13.08 -11.17
CA PHE A 294 4.76 -13.20 -12.62
C PHE A 294 5.96 -13.84 -13.32
N ARG A 295 7.18 -13.49 -12.91
CA ARG A 295 8.42 -14.11 -13.43
C ARG A 295 8.46 -15.63 -13.16
N SER A 296 7.96 -16.07 -12.02
CA SER A 296 7.98 -17.48 -11.66
C SER A 296 6.83 -18.29 -12.29
N SER A 297 5.69 -17.66 -12.56
CA SER A 297 4.48 -18.34 -13.00
C SER A 297 4.19 -18.22 -14.50
N MET A 298 4.53 -17.10 -15.14
CA MET A 298 4.24 -16.84 -16.54
C MET A 298 5.25 -17.52 -17.48
N LYS A 299 4.73 -18.10 -18.55
CA LYS A 299 5.54 -18.67 -19.65
C LYS A 299 5.71 -17.66 -20.80
N ASP A 300 4.75 -16.77 -20.95
CA ASP A 300 4.74 -15.75 -21.98
C ASP A 300 5.63 -14.56 -21.58
N ASP A 301 6.21 -13.88 -22.55
CA ASP A 301 6.87 -12.59 -22.33
C ASP A 301 5.83 -11.50 -22.09
N TRP A 302 6.17 -10.56 -21.21
CA TRP A 302 5.30 -9.47 -20.78
C TRP A 302 6.11 -8.23 -20.46
N ASP A 303 5.45 -7.08 -20.44
CA ASP A 303 6.08 -5.82 -20.07
C ASP A 303 5.07 -4.91 -19.37
N VAL A 304 5.49 -3.69 -19.04
CA VAL A 304 4.68 -2.69 -18.37
C VAL A 304 4.71 -1.37 -19.10
N CYS A 305 3.63 -0.60 -18.94
CA CYS A 305 3.56 0.80 -19.35
C CYS A 305 2.74 1.60 -18.32
N PHE A 306 2.63 2.92 -18.51
CA PHE A 306 1.77 3.75 -17.67
C PHE A 306 0.31 3.32 -17.76
N THR A 307 -0.42 3.48 -16.65
CA THR A 307 -1.89 3.38 -16.67
C THR A 307 -2.48 4.41 -17.65
N PRO A 308 -3.68 4.16 -18.22
CA PRO A 308 -4.28 5.08 -19.15
C PRO A 308 -4.67 6.41 -18.51
N LYS A 309 -4.71 7.46 -19.30
CA LYS A 309 -5.29 8.76 -18.91
C LYS A 309 -6.80 8.63 -18.76
N ILE A 310 -7.33 9.10 -17.64
CA ILE A 310 -8.77 9.25 -17.39
C ILE A 310 -9.06 10.75 -17.46
N ASN A 311 -10.09 11.16 -18.23
CA ASN A 311 -10.43 12.57 -18.41
C ASN A 311 -9.23 13.46 -18.80
N GLY A 312 -8.33 12.91 -19.63
CA GLY A 312 -7.11 13.60 -20.07
C GLY A 312 -6.02 13.74 -18.99
N VAL A 313 -6.22 13.21 -17.81
CA VAL A 313 -5.31 13.31 -16.67
C VAL A 313 -4.67 11.94 -16.38
N HIS A 314 -3.37 11.93 -16.18
CA HIS A 314 -2.69 10.76 -15.60
C HIS A 314 -2.85 10.78 -14.08
N LYS A 315 -3.44 9.72 -13.57
CA LYS A 315 -3.48 9.39 -12.14
C LYS A 315 -3.23 7.91 -11.98
N THR A 316 -2.53 7.52 -10.93
CA THR A 316 -2.33 6.11 -10.63
C THR A 316 -2.41 5.87 -9.13
N GLY A 317 -2.79 4.67 -8.76
CA GLY A 317 -2.75 4.26 -7.36
C GLY A 317 -1.32 4.13 -6.87
N MET A 318 -1.11 4.45 -5.64
CA MET A 318 0.15 4.22 -4.93
C MET A 318 -0.14 3.88 -3.49
N GLY A 319 0.82 3.21 -2.89
CA GLY A 319 0.81 2.85 -1.49
C GLY A 319 2.23 2.53 -1.03
N SER A 320 2.36 2.27 0.24
CA SER A 320 3.60 1.85 0.86
C SER A 320 3.25 1.03 2.10
N LEU A 321 4.20 0.26 2.57
CA LEU A 321 4.22 -0.19 3.96
C LEU A 321 5.07 0.78 4.75
N ALA A 322 4.91 0.79 6.05
CA ALA A 322 5.67 1.63 6.96
C ALA A 322 6.87 0.88 7.53
N LEU A 323 8.00 1.57 7.63
CA LEU A 323 9.09 1.30 8.56
C LEU A 323 8.97 2.31 9.70
N ASP A 324 8.65 1.84 10.88
CA ASP A 324 8.35 2.70 12.01
C ASP A 324 9.31 2.46 13.16
N ALA A 325 9.83 3.55 13.74
CA ALA A 325 10.44 3.48 15.04
C ALA A 325 9.36 3.49 16.13
N THR A 326 9.59 2.76 17.21
CA THR A 326 8.68 2.78 18.35
C THR A 326 9.12 3.78 19.42
N PRO A 327 8.22 4.29 20.28
CA PRO A 327 8.61 5.17 21.38
C PRO A 327 9.65 4.54 22.31
N SER A 328 9.55 3.22 22.59
CA SER A 328 10.54 2.50 23.41
C SER A 328 11.88 2.36 22.69
N GLY A 329 11.88 2.11 21.38
CA GLY A 329 13.10 2.04 20.57
C GLY A 329 13.85 3.38 20.56
N VAL A 330 13.13 4.48 20.32
CA VAL A 330 13.73 5.83 20.33
C VAL A 330 14.21 6.23 21.73
N ALA A 331 13.47 5.85 22.80
CA ALA A 331 13.84 6.21 24.16
C ALA A 331 15.05 5.43 24.68
N ASN A 332 15.20 4.16 24.31
CA ASN A 332 16.19 3.26 24.90
C ASN A 332 17.34 2.89 23.95
N ASN A 333 17.16 3.05 22.64
CA ASN A 333 18.08 2.53 21.61
C ASN A 333 18.19 3.47 20.38
N ALA A 334 18.04 4.79 20.60
CA ALA A 334 17.99 5.78 19.52
C ALA A 334 19.13 5.67 18.50
N ASP A 335 20.36 5.47 18.99
CA ASP A 335 21.54 5.41 18.13
C ASP A 335 21.46 4.25 17.12
N LEU A 336 21.01 3.06 17.56
CA LEU A 336 20.83 1.90 16.68
C LEU A 336 19.63 2.06 15.76
N VAL A 337 18.52 2.59 16.27
CA VAL A 337 17.32 2.85 15.49
C VAL A 337 17.63 3.82 14.35
N TYR A 338 18.28 4.93 14.65
CA TYR A 338 18.60 5.96 13.67
C TYR A 338 19.70 5.54 12.70
N ASP A 339 20.70 4.75 13.15
CA ASP A 339 21.70 4.16 12.27
C ASP A 339 21.06 3.15 11.30
N PHE A 340 20.16 2.29 11.80
CA PHE A 340 19.45 1.33 10.94
C PHE A 340 18.61 2.05 9.89
N ILE A 341 17.80 3.06 10.28
CA ILE A 341 17.00 3.84 9.35
C ILE A 341 17.89 4.53 8.31
N THR A 342 19.01 5.15 8.74
CA THR A 342 19.94 5.81 7.83
C THR A 342 20.56 4.83 6.83
N TRP A 343 21.02 3.68 7.32
CA TRP A 343 21.56 2.62 6.47
C TRP A 343 20.49 2.02 5.56
N TYR A 344 19.26 1.84 6.07
CA TYR A 344 18.16 1.27 5.31
C TYR A 344 17.89 2.05 4.01
N TYR A 345 17.89 3.37 4.07
CA TYR A 345 17.64 4.21 2.90
C TYR A 345 18.87 4.52 2.06
N SER A 346 20.05 4.06 2.42
CA SER A 346 21.25 4.21 1.57
C SER A 346 21.20 3.28 0.35
N GLY A 347 21.86 3.68 -0.74
CA GLY A 347 21.94 2.87 -1.95
C GLY A 347 22.69 1.53 -1.76
N ASP A 348 23.62 1.48 -0.81
CA ASP A 348 24.35 0.26 -0.42
C ASP A 348 23.65 -0.53 0.69
N GLY A 349 22.52 -0.03 1.19
CA GLY A 349 21.73 -0.63 2.25
C GLY A 349 20.52 -1.41 1.74
N ALA A 350 19.45 -1.38 2.54
CA ALA A 350 18.23 -2.12 2.25
C ALA A 350 17.58 -1.71 0.92
N MET A 351 17.62 -0.42 0.57
CA MET A 351 17.05 0.05 -0.69
C MET A 351 17.67 -0.61 -1.91
N GLY A 352 18.99 -0.78 -1.92
CA GLY A 352 19.70 -1.50 -2.98
C GLY A 352 19.29 -2.97 -3.06
N ILE A 353 19.22 -3.66 -1.92
CA ILE A 353 18.83 -5.07 -1.82
C ILE A 353 17.39 -5.27 -2.29
N LEU A 354 16.44 -4.53 -1.71
CA LEU A 354 15.01 -4.68 -2.00
C LEU A 354 14.67 -4.26 -3.43
N SER A 355 15.32 -3.21 -3.96
CA SER A 355 15.16 -2.80 -5.36
C SER A 355 15.64 -3.87 -6.33
N SER A 356 16.79 -4.52 -6.05
CA SER A 356 17.37 -5.55 -6.91
C SER A 356 16.52 -6.82 -6.99
N THR A 357 15.72 -7.10 -5.97
CA THR A 357 14.79 -8.24 -5.93
C THR A 357 13.40 -7.93 -6.49
N TYR A 358 13.17 -6.71 -6.97
CA TYR A 358 11.84 -6.23 -7.39
C TYR A 358 10.80 -6.16 -6.25
N ALA A 359 11.22 -6.22 -5.00
CA ALA A 359 10.29 -6.17 -3.87
C ALA A 359 9.62 -4.79 -3.71
N ILE A 360 10.32 -3.71 -4.10
CA ILE A 360 9.84 -2.34 -3.94
C ILE A 360 10.27 -1.43 -5.09
N VAL A 361 9.58 -0.30 -5.22
CA VAL A 361 10.11 0.92 -5.85
C VAL A 361 10.83 1.70 -4.76
N PRO A 362 12.07 2.22 -4.95
CA PRO A 362 12.68 3.08 -3.94
C PRO A 362 11.79 4.30 -3.66
N PRO A 363 11.49 4.62 -2.40
CA PRO A 363 10.78 5.85 -2.06
C PRO A 363 11.68 7.10 -2.11
N VAL A 364 12.90 6.94 -2.59
CA VAL A 364 14.00 7.91 -2.60
C VAL A 364 14.34 8.26 -4.03
N GLU A 365 14.03 9.49 -4.45
CA GLU A 365 14.18 9.92 -5.86
C GLU A 365 15.63 9.81 -6.38
N SER A 366 16.64 10.07 -5.53
CA SER A 366 18.04 9.97 -5.93
C SER A 366 18.47 8.57 -6.36
N LEU A 367 17.71 7.53 -6.03
CA LEU A 367 17.97 6.15 -6.44
C LEU A 367 17.36 5.79 -7.80
N TYR A 368 16.46 6.60 -8.36
CA TYR A 368 15.79 6.28 -9.63
C TYR A 368 16.72 6.21 -10.84
N GLU A 369 17.86 6.88 -10.79
CA GLU A 369 18.90 6.81 -11.83
C GLU A 369 20.04 5.83 -11.48
N SER A 370 19.95 5.16 -10.34
CA SER A 370 21.00 4.22 -9.95
C SER A 370 21.01 2.97 -10.83
N PRO A 371 22.20 2.39 -11.13
CA PRO A 371 22.28 1.13 -11.87
C PRO A 371 21.52 -0.04 -11.21
N VAL A 372 21.40 -0.05 -9.89
CA VAL A 372 20.66 -1.04 -9.11
C VAL A 372 19.16 -1.01 -9.47
N TRP A 373 18.65 0.17 -9.81
CA TRP A 373 17.25 0.34 -10.21
C TRP A 373 17.05 0.21 -11.73
N ARG A 374 17.93 0.84 -12.53
CA ARG A 374 17.78 0.94 -13.98
C ARG A 374 18.16 -0.32 -14.76
N ASN A 375 19.12 -1.10 -14.25
CA ASN A 375 19.72 -2.24 -14.97
C ASN A 375 19.17 -3.58 -14.50
N LEU A 376 17.94 -3.63 -14.03
CA LEU A 376 17.31 -4.88 -13.61
C LEU A 376 17.00 -5.76 -14.82
N PRO A 377 17.23 -7.09 -14.73
CA PRO A 377 16.90 -8.00 -15.82
C PRO A 377 15.38 -8.08 -16.03
N GLY A 378 14.94 -8.15 -17.29
CA GLY A 378 13.52 -8.33 -17.64
C GLY A 378 13.00 -9.74 -17.42
N PRO A 379 11.71 -9.99 -17.65
CA PRO A 379 10.65 -9.01 -17.71
C PRO A 379 10.35 -8.37 -16.35
N PRO A 380 9.82 -7.15 -16.29
CA PRO A 380 9.57 -6.23 -17.40
C PRO A 380 10.86 -5.55 -17.86
N SER A 381 10.88 -5.09 -19.13
CA SER A 381 12.00 -4.30 -19.67
C SER A 381 11.88 -2.83 -19.30
N ASN A 382 10.64 -2.32 -19.19
CA ASN A 382 10.35 -0.92 -18.92
C ASN A 382 10.21 -0.63 -17.41
N THR A 383 11.26 -0.93 -16.64
CA THR A 383 11.23 -0.80 -15.17
C THR A 383 11.07 0.63 -14.67
N SER A 384 11.49 1.63 -15.46
CA SER A 384 11.37 3.04 -15.05
C SER A 384 9.93 3.52 -14.89
N VAL A 385 8.97 2.88 -15.55
CA VAL A 385 7.55 3.22 -15.43
C VAL A 385 7.08 3.24 -13.98
N PHE A 386 7.57 2.33 -13.14
CA PHE A 386 7.18 2.30 -11.73
C PHE A 386 7.59 3.58 -10.98
N SER A 387 8.83 4.03 -11.13
CA SER A 387 9.29 5.28 -10.49
C SER A 387 8.74 6.53 -11.18
N ASP A 388 8.61 6.51 -12.51
CA ASP A 388 8.10 7.66 -13.26
C ASP A 388 6.60 7.90 -12.98
N SER A 389 5.85 6.86 -12.59
CA SER A 389 4.44 6.96 -12.20
C SER A 389 4.21 7.74 -10.90
N ILE A 390 5.22 7.89 -10.06
CA ILE A 390 5.10 8.59 -8.76
C ILE A 390 4.64 10.04 -8.93
N LYS A 391 5.11 10.72 -9.99
CA LYS A 391 4.79 12.14 -10.25
C LYS A 391 3.30 12.46 -10.45
N PHE A 392 2.48 11.46 -10.77
CA PHE A 392 1.04 11.60 -10.98
C PHE A 392 0.22 10.61 -10.16
N GLY A 393 0.79 10.03 -9.10
CA GLY A 393 0.09 9.11 -8.23
C GLY A 393 -1.02 9.78 -7.41
N ALA A 394 -1.96 8.99 -6.97
CA ALA A 394 -3.00 9.35 -6.03
C ALA A 394 -2.73 8.65 -4.69
N ILE A 395 -2.92 9.36 -3.59
CA ILE A 395 -2.67 8.85 -2.25
C ILE A 395 -4.00 8.46 -1.62
N ASN A 396 -4.02 7.32 -0.94
CA ASN A 396 -5.18 6.95 -0.14
C ASN A 396 -5.33 7.86 1.08
N PRO A 397 -6.56 8.28 1.42
CA PRO A 397 -6.78 9.08 2.60
C PRO A 397 -6.44 8.30 3.87
N ASN A 398 -5.38 8.66 4.57
CA ASN A 398 -4.96 8.05 5.84
C ASN A 398 -5.96 8.27 6.99
N THR A 399 -7.00 9.08 6.75
CA THR A 399 -8.05 9.41 7.73
C THR A 399 -9.16 8.38 7.80
N ILE A 400 -9.23 7.42 6.86
CA ILE A 400 -10.22 6.34 6.91
C ILE A 400 -9.68 5.24 7.84
N PRO A 401 -10.39 4.92 8.95
CA PRO A 401 -10.00 3.82 9.81
C PRO A 401 -9.97 2.49 9.03
N HIS A 402 -8.96 1.66 9.26
CA HIS A 402 -8.77 0.39 8.52
C HIS A 402 -9.98 -0.56 8.65
N ALA A 403 -10.63 -0.59 9.81
CA ALA A 403 -11.87 -1.36 9.99
C ALA A 403 -12.96 -0.94 8.97
N VAL A 404 -13.02 0.35 8.65
CA VAL A 404 -13.93 0.90 7.65
C VAL A 404 -13.46 0.59 6.23
N GLN A 405 -12.14 0.55 5.98
CA GLN A 405 -11.58 0.19 4.68
C GLN A 405 -11.96 -1.24 4.26
N SER A 406 -11.95 -2.18 5.18
CA SER A 406 -12.41 -3.55 4.89
C SER A 406 -13.89 -3.62 4.53
N ILE A 407 -14.71 -2.74 5.15
CA ILE A 407 -16.14 -2.61 4.84
C ILE A 407 -16.32 -1.98 3.44
N ILE A 408 -15.58 -0.91 3.12
CA ILE A 408 -15.62 -0.32 1.77
C ILE A 408 -15.33 -1.39 0.71
N ASN A 409 -14.26 -2.16 0.90
CA ASN A 409 -13.87 -3.20 -0.05
C ASN A 409 -14.94 -4.29 -0.20
N LYS A 410 -15.62 -4.66 0.89
CA LYS A 410 -16.73 -5.62 0.86
C LYS A 410 -17.94 -5.04 0.13
N GLU A 411 -18.42 -3.87 0.55
CA GLU A 411 -19.62 -3.25 -0.01
C GLU A 411 -19.45 -2.92 -1.51
N LEU A 412 -18.24 -2.50 -1.92
CA LEU A 412 -17.97 -2.27 -3.34
C LEU A 412 -17.90 -3.57 -4.16
N ARG A 413 -17.43 -4.69 -3.58
CA ARG A 413 -17.53 -6.01 -4.24
C ARG A 413 -18.96 -6.47 -4.40
N ASP A 414 -19.75 -6.33 -3.35
CA ASP A 414 -21.17 -6.69 -3.39
C ASP A 414 -21.93 -5.83 -4.42
N ALA A 415 -21.61 -4.53 -4.50
CA ALA A 415 -22.12 -3.62 -5.52
C ALA A 415 -21.68 -4.02 -6.94
N GLU A 416 -20.41 -4.35 -7.14
CA GLU A 416 -19.88 -4.85 -8.42
C GLU A 416 -20.65 -6.09 -8.89
N ASP A 417 -20.81 -7.08 -8.03
CA ASP A 417 -21.53 -8.33 -8.36
C ASP A 417 -23.01 -8.05 -8.67
N ALA A 418 -23.66 -7.20 -7.90
CA ALA A 418 -25.05 -6.80 -8.17
C ALA A 418 -25.19 -6.12 -9.54
N VAL A 419 -24.26 -5.22 -9.88
CA VAL A 419 -24.31 -4.44 -11.13
C VAL A 419 -23.87 -5.30 -12.31
N VAL A 420 -22.75 -6.01 -12.21
CA VAL A 420 -22.12 -6.70 -13.34
C VAL A 420 -22.84 -8.02 -13.65
N LEU A 421 -23.21 -8.78 -12.64
CA LEU A 421 -23.78 -10.11 -12.80
C LEU A 421 -25.32 -10.08 -12.82
N ASN A 422 -25.94 -9.20 -12.05
CA ASN A 422 -27.39 -9.19 -11.85
C ASN A 422 -28.09 -7.98 -12.51
N GLY A 423 -27.34 -7.03 -13.09
CA GLY A 423 -27.92 -5.88 -13.81
C GLY A 423 -28.57 -4.82 -12.91
N ALA A 424 -28.17 -4.75 -11.63
CA ALA A 424 -28.65 -3.72 -10.70
C ALA A 424 -28.23 -2.32 -11.14
N ASP A 425 -28.94 -1.30 -10.66
CA ASP A 425 -28.60 0.10 -10.92
C ASP A 425 -27.33 0.52 -10.18
N PRO A 426 -26.27 0.99 -10.88
CA PRO A 426 -25.01 1.35 -10.25
C PRO A 426 -25.15 2.44 -9.19
N LYS A 427 -26.01 3.44 -9.43
CA LYS A 427 -26.20 4.56 -8.50
C LYS A 427 -26.85 4.09 -7.20
N GLU A 428 -27.83 3.20 -7.29
CA GLU A 428 -28.49 2.61 -6.12
C GLU A 428 -27.50 1.77 -5.32
N MET A 429 -26.71 0.93 -5.99
CA MET A 429 -25.72 0.07 -5.31
C MET A 429 -24.62 0.88 -4.63
N LEU A 430 -24.10 1.91 -5.27
CA LEU A 430 -23.13 2.81 -4.64
C LEU A 430 -23.72 3.62 -3.48
N ALA A 431 -24.98 4.03 -3.56
CA ALA A 431 -25.65 4.71 -2.45
C ALA A 431 -25.82 3.78 -1.24
N ASN A 432 -26.15 2.52 -1.46
CA ASN A 432 -26.24 1.51 -0.40
C ASN A 432 -24.88 1.26 0.25
N ALA A 433 -23.82 1.11 -0.56
CA ALA A 433 -22.44 0.95 -0.09
C ALA A 433 -21.99 2.18 0.73
N GLU A 434 -22.23 3.40 0.24
CA GLU A 434 -21.92 4.65 0.93
C GLU A 434 -22.62 4.72 2.30
N ALA A 435 -23.90 4.39 2.36
CA ALA A 435 -24.66 4.42 3.62
C ALA A 435 -24.09 3.43 4.65
N ALA A 436 -23.77 2.20 4.23
CA ALA A 436 -23.20 1.17 5.10
C ALA A 436 -21.80 1.58 5.62
N VAL A 437 -20.96 2.13 4.73
CA VAL A 437 -19.62 2.58 5.07
C VAL A 437 -19.66 3.75 6.04
N ASN A 438 -20.50 4.77 5.79
CA ASN A 438 -20.60 5.94 6.66
C ASN A 438 -21.25 5.61 8.01
N GLN A 439 -22.14 4.62 8.08
CA GLN A 439 -22.62 4.10 9.35
C GLN A 439 -21.48 3.46 10.14
N ALA A 440 -20.69 2.60 9.51
CA ALA A 440 -19.55 1.95 10.17
C ALA A 440 -18.49 2.97 10.62
N LEU A 441 -18.24 4.01 9.81
CA LEU A 441 -17.34 5.10 10.17
C LEU A 441 -17.83 5.86 11.41
N ALA A 442 -19.12 6.17 11.48
CA ALA A 442 -19.70 6.84 12.65
C ALA A 442 -19.63 5.96 13.91
N GLU A 443 -19.86 4.66 13.78
CA GLU A 443 -19.72 3.69 14.89
C GLU A 443 -18.28 3.58 15.37
N GLU A 444 -17.31 3.60 14.45
CA GLU A 444 -15.88 3.53 14.80
C GLU A 444 -15.42 4.81 15.51
N LEU A 445 -15.82 5.97 15.03
CA LEU A 445 -15.48 7.27 15.63
C LEU A 445 -16.15 7.51 16.99
N ALA A 446 -17.23 6.78 17.30
CA ALA A 446 -17.93 6.87 18.58
C ALA A 446 -17.32 6.00 19.71
N LYS A 447 -16.39 5.11 19.36
CA LYS A 447 -15.67 4.25 20.32
C LYS A 447 -14.57 4.99 21.04
#